data_86310ed8386e5ac5c77b47fee761ace3
#
_entry.id   86310ed8386e5ac5c77b47fee761ace3
#
_cell.length_a   1.000
_cell.length_b   1.000
_cell.length_c   1.000
_cell.angle_alpha   90.00
_cell.angle_beta   90.00
_cell.angle_gamma   90.00
#
_symmetry.space_group_name_H-M   'P 1'
#
loop_
_entity.id
_entity.type
_entity.pdbx_description
1 polymer ?
#
loop_
_entity_poly.entity_id
_entity_poly.type
_entity_poly.pdbx_seq_one_letter_code
_entity_poly.pdbx_strand_id
1 'polypeptide(L)'
;MHLPFSTDSLQTPCYVTDVAALKRNGEILKSVQQETGCKILLAQKAFSMFATYPILKPYLAGTTASGLYEAKLGREEMGGEVHIFSPAYPEQDFPEICAISDHIVFNSFHQWQLHKKFVQSCGRPISCGIRINPEYAEVETDLYNPCIPGSRMGTTISPVSYTHLRAHETEADL
;
A
#
# COMPACT_ATOMS: atom_id res chain seq x y z
N MET A 1 -5.49 28.69 -18.36
CA MET A 1 -4.24 27.96 -18.00
C MET A 1 -3.49 27.75 -19.32
N HIS A 2 -2.28 28.29 -19.45
CA HIS A 2 -1.49 28.09 -20.67
C HIS A 2 -0.69 26.81 -20.52
N LEU A 3 -0.96 25.82 -21.36
CA LEU A 3 -0.19 24.58 -21.41
C LEU A 3 1.16 24.85 -22.11
N PRO A 4 2.27 24.27 -21.63
CA PRO A 4 3.60 24.50 -22.23
C PRO A 4 3.83 23.70 -23.52
N PHE A 5 2.78 23.12 -24.11
CA PHE A 5 2.82 22.31 -25.33
C PHE A 5 1.53 22.53 -26.15
N SER A 6 1.60 22.25 -27.47
CA SER A 6 0.40 22.26 -28.34
C SER A 6 -0.46 21.04 -28.08
N THR A 7 -1.77 21.27 -28.03
CA THR A 7 -2.79 20.23 -27.92
C THR A 7 -3.34 19.76 -29.27
N ASP A 8 -2.93 20.37 -30.38
CA ASP A 8 -3.50 20.15 -31.70
C ASP A 8 -3.36 18.72 -32.22
N SER A 9 -2.30 18.02 -31.76
CA SER A 9 -2.02 16.64 -32.13
C SER A 9 -2.58 15.60 -31.15
N LEU A 10 -3.25 16.04 -30.07
CA LEU A 10 -3.75 15.13 -29.05
C LEU A 10 -5.17 14.70 -29.36
N GLN A 11 -5.40 13.39 -29.27
CA GLN A 11 -6.76 12.86 -29.29
C GLN A 11 -7.38 13.05 -27.90
N THR A 12 -8.42 13.87 -27.81
CA THR A 12 -9.13 14.16 -26.56
C THR A 12 -10.43 13.37 -26.42
N PRO A 13 -10.87 13.04 -25.19
CA PRO A 13 -10.24 13.35 -23.90
C PRO A 13 -9.00 12.48 -23.61
N CYS A 14 -7.95 13.06 -23.01
CA CYS A 14 -6.74 12.32 -22.61
C CYS A 14 -6.11 12.90 -21.33
N TYR A 15 -5.37 12.07 -20.61
CA TYR A 15 -4.51 12.51 -19.53
C TYR A 15 -3.11 12.82 -20.08
N VAL A 16 -2.53 13.92 -19.64
CA VAL A 16 -1.18 14.32 -20.03
C VAL A 16 -0.31 14.44 -18.77
N THR A 17 0.83 13.76 -18.77
CA THR A 17 1.78 13.80 -17.66
C THR A 17 2.99 14.65 -18.05
N ASP A 18 3.29 15.68 -17.25
CA ASP A 18 4.55 16.42 -17.33
C ASP A 18 5.67 15.58 -16.73
N VAL A 19 6.47 14.97 -17.59
CA VAL A 19 7.59 14.10 -17.19
C VAL A 19 8.66 14.89 -16.42
N ALA A 20 8.90 16.16 -16.77
CA ALA A 20 9.88 16.99 -16.08
C ALA A 20 9.42 17.30 -14.64
N ALA A 21 8.13 17.61 -14.46
CA ALA A 21 7.56 17.82 -13.14
C ALA A 21 7.59 16.51 -12.32
N LEU A 22 7.27 15.38 -12.94
CA LEU A 22 7.31 14.06 -12.28
C LEU A 22 8.72 13.73 -11.77
N LYS A 23 9.76 14.00 -12.58
CA LYS A 23 11.16 13.81 -12.17
C LYS A 23 11.56 14.73 -11.03
N ARG A 24 11.22 16.04 -11.10
CA ARG A 24 11.51 16.98 -10.00
C ARG A 24 10.86 16.54 -8.68
N ASN A 25 9.62 16.09 -8.73
CA ASN A 25 8.94 15.53 -7.55
C ASN A 25 9.64 14.26 -7.04
N GLY A 26 10.07 13.39 -7.95
CA GLY A 26 10.84 12.20 -7.63
C GLY A 26 12.15 12.52 -6.90
N GLU A 27 12.92 13.53 -7.36
CA GLU A 27 14.15 13.97 -6.69
C GLU A 27 13.89 14.43 -5.25
N ILE A 28 12.80 15.17 -5.00
CA ILE A 28 12.42 15.60 -3.65
C ILE A 28 12.13 14.38 -2.76
N LEU A 29 11.34 13.42 -3.26
CA LEU A 29 11.02 12.22 -2.50
C LEU A 29 12.26 11.38 -2.22
N LYS A 30 13.18 11.29 -3.17
CA LYS A 30 14.45 10.59 -3.00
C LYS A 30 15.34 11.25 -1.95
N SER A 31 15.44 12.58 -1.91
CA SER A 31 16.23 13.30 -0.89
C SER A 31 15.67 13.03 0.51
N VAL A 32 14.36 13.02 0.67
CA VAL A 32 13.72 12.66 1.96
C VAL A 32 14.11 11.26 2.40
N GLN A 33 14.06 10.27 1.49
CA GLN A 33 14.50 8.91 1.83
C GLN A 33 15.97 8.84 2.24
N GLN A 34 16.83 9.58 1.56
CA GLN A 34 18.27 9.63 1.85
C GLN A 34 18.55 10.26 3.22
N GLU A 35 17.85 11.34 3.56
CA GLU A 35 18.06 12.09 4.81
C GLU A 35 17.49 11.37 6.03
N THR A 36 16.37 10.65 5.87
CA THR A 36 15.63 10.05 6.99
C THR A 36 15.80 8.54 7.11
N GLY A 37 16.28 7.88 6.06
CA GLY A 37 16.31 6.41 5.98
C GLY A 37 14.93 5.76 5.76
N CYS A 38 13.86 6.54 5.61
CA CYS A 38 12.53 6.00 5.33
C CYS A 38 12.45 5.47 3.89
N LYS A 39 11.46 4.62 3.63
CA LYS A 39 11.11 4.15 2.28
C LYS A 39 9.79 4.79 1.86
N ILE A 40 9.77 5.38 0.68
CA ILE A 40 8.56 5.98 0.08
C ILE A 40 8.07 5.06 -1.03
N LEU A 41 6.79 4.70 -0.98
CA LEU A 41 6.13 3.81 -1.92
C LEU A 41 5.08 4.57 -2.73
N LEU A 42 4.91 4.18 -3.99
CA LEU A 42 3.85 4.68 -4.84
C LEU A 42 2.50 4.04 -4.46
N ALA A 43 1.55 4.85 -4.04
CA ALA A 43 0.18 4.38 -3.81
C ALA A 43 -0.58 4.24 -5.13
N GLN A 44 -0.70 3.01 -5.65
CA GLN A 44 -1.28 2.75 -6.97
C GLN A 44 -2.75 3.14 -7.07
N LYS A 45 -3.53 3.03 -5.99
CA LYS A 45 -4.92 3.53 -5.95
C LYS A 45 -5.06 5.03 -6.25
N ALA A 46 -3.99 5.82 -6.00
CA ALA A 46 -3.97 7.25 -6.29
C ALA A 46 -3.35 7.55 -7.66
N PHE A 47 -2.37 6.75 -8.08
CA PHE A 47 -1.68 6.93 -9.34
C PHE A 47 -1.16 5.59 -9.87
N SER A 48 -1.79 5.08 -10.93
CA SER A 48 -1.44 3.80 -11.56
C SER A 48 -1.14 3.91 -13.06
N MET A 49 -0.66 5.08 -13.49
CA MET A 49 -0.19 5.27 -14.88
C MET A 49 1.14 4.52 -15.06
N PHE A 50 1.07 3.20 -15.26
CA PHE A 50 2.23 2.30 -15.30
C PHE A 50 3.27 2.68 -16.37
N ALA A 51 2.88 3.33 -17.47
CA ALA A 51 3.82 3.85 -18.45
C ALA A 51 4.86 4.85 -17.86
N THR A 52 4.58 5.43 -16.67
CA THR A 52 5.51 6.31 -15.96
C THR A 52 6.36 5.59 -14.90
N TYR A 53 6.10 4.31 -14.61
CA TYR A 53 6.82 3.57 -13.58
C TYR A 53 8.33 3.47 -13.84
N PRO A 54 8.81 3.27 -15.07
CA PRO A 54 10.25 3.31 -15.35
C PRO A 54 10.91 4.66 -15.00
N ILE A 55 10.14 5.75 -15.06
CA ILE A 55 10.62 7.10 -14.68
C ILE A 55 10.67 7.23 -13.15
N LEU A 56 9.70 6.66 -12.42
CA LEU A 56 9.58 6.75 -10.96
C LEU A 56 10.49 5.76 -10.22
N LYS A 57 10.80 4.63 -10.82
CA LYS A 57 11.62 3.55 -10.25
C LYS A 57 12.95 4.02 -9.61
N PRO A 58 13.70 4.99 -10.16
CA PRO A 58 14.94 5.47 -9.54
C PRO A 58 14.73 6.30 -8.26
N TYR A 59 13.50 6.70 -7.97
CA TYR A 59 13.16 7.64 -6.91
C TYR A 59 12.39 7.01 -5.75
N LEU A 60 11.72 5.89 -5.96
CA LEU A 60 10.83 5.26 -4.99
C LEU A 60 11.28 3.84 -4.65
N ALA A 61 11.00 3.41 -3.42
CA ALA A 61 11.37 2.07 -2.95
C ALA A 61 10.50 0.94 -3.54
N GLY A 62 9.32 1.27 -4.04
CA GLY A 62 8.38 0.31 -4.59
C GLY A 62 6.95 0.85 -4.65
N THR A 63 5.98 -0.03 -4.51
CA THR A 63 4.55 0.28 -4.61
C THR A 63 3.75 -0.20 -3.41
N THR A 64 2.59 0.42 -3.19
CA THR A 64 1.56 -0.12 -2.29
C THR A 64 0.27 -0.40 -3.07
N ALA A 65 -0.33 -1.55 -2.80
CA ALA A 65 -1.46 -2.13 -3.50
C ALA A 65 -2.67 -2.28 -2.58
N SER A 66 -3.86 -2.18 -3.14
CA SER A 66 -5.14 -2.41 -2.46
C SER A 66 -5.76 -3.78 -2.78
N GLY A 67 -5.13 -4.56 -3.65
CA GLY A 67 -5.55 -5.89 -4.07
C GLY A 67 -4.53 -6.56 -4.98
N LEU A 68 -4.81 -7.81 -5.38
CA LEU A 68 -3.91 -8.66 -6.16
C LEU A 68 -3.46 -7.99 -7.47
N TYR A 69 -4.37 -7.40 -8.23
CA TYR A 69 -4.03 -6.85 -9.55
C TYR A 69 -3.10 -5.64 -9.48
N GLU A 70 -3.28 -4.76 -8.47
CA GLU A 70 -2.32 -3.68 -8.22
C GLU A 70 -0.97 -4.24 -7.74
N ALA A 71 -0.96 -5.29 -6.91
CA ALA A 71 0.27 -5.92 -6.47
C ALA A 71 1.05 -6.54 -7.66
N LYS A 72 0.37 -7.19 -8.60
CA LYS A 72 0.94 -7.69 -9.85
C LYS A 72 1.53 -6.57 -10.68
N LEU A 73 0.75 -5.52 -10.93
CA LEU A 73 1.18 -4.35 -11.68
C LEU A 73 2.45 -3.73 -11.05
N GLY A 74 2.46 -3.56 -9.72
CA GLY A 74 3.62 -3.05 -9.01
C GLY A 74 4.84 -3.95 -9.16
N ARG A 75 4.68 -5.26 -9.02
CA ARG A 75 5.76 -6.22 -9.15
C ARG A 75 6.35 -6.26 -10.55
N GLU A 76 5.50 -6.27 -11.58
CA GLU A 76 5.90 -6.44 -12.98
C GLU A 76 6.48 -5.15 -13.58
N GLU A 77 5.82 -4.02 -13.36
CA GLU A 77 6.15 -2.76 -14.06
C GLU A 77 7.07 -1.84 -13.24
N MET A 78 6.86 -1.72 -11.92
CA MET A 78 7.68 -0.87 -11.07
C MET A 78 8.91 -1.61 -10.54
N GLY A 79 8.72 -2.83 -10.07
CA GLY A 79 9.71 -3.56 -9.28
C GLY A 79 9.92 -2.92 -7.90
N GLY A 80 10.99 -3.30 -7.19
CA GLY A 80 11.20 -2.88 -5.80
C GLY A 80 10.27 -3.61 -4.84
N GLU A 81 9.99 -3.01 -3.70
CA GLU A 81 9.11 -3.60 -2.70
C GLU A 81 7.63 -3.48 -3.11
N VAL A 82 6.86 -4.54 -2.86
CA VAL A 82 5.41 -4.55 -3.02
C VAL A 82 4.77 -4.71 -1.65
N HIS A 83 4.10 -3.66 -1.20
CA HIS A 83 3.31 -3.66 0.02
C HIS A 83 1.83 -3.78 -0.35
N ILE A 84 1.06 -4.53 0.43
CA ILE A 84 -0.37 -4.68 0.18
C ILE A 84 -1.18 -4.51 1.46
N PHE A 85 -2.28 -3.79 1.36
CA PHE A 85 -3.32 -3.73 2.37
C PHE A 85 -4.70 -3.86 1.70
N SER A 86 -5.50 -4.82 2.18
CA SER A 86 -6.91 -4.93 1.80
C SER A 86 -7.77 -5.20 3.04
N PRO A 87 -8.95 -4.58 3.16
CA PRO A 87 -9.90 -4.89 4.23
C PRO A 87 -10.35 -6.37 4.23
N ALA A 88 -10.32 -7.00 3.05
CA ALA A 88 -10.60 -8.43 2.90
C ALA A 88 -9.73 -8.99 1.76
N TYR A 89 -9.06 -10.11 2.03
CA TYR A 89 -8.33 -10.87 1.02
C TYR A 89 -9.18 -12.07 0.59
N PRO A 90 -9.52 -12.20 -0.72
CA PRO A 90 -10.12 -13.44 -1.22
C PRO A 90 -9.17 -14.61 -1.01
N GLU A 91 -9.68 -15.74 -0.54
CA GLU A 91 -8.86 -16.90 -0.20
C GLU A 91 -8.12 -17.44 -1.43
N GLN A 92 -8.78 -17.46 -2.58
CA GLN A 92 -8.18 -17.92 -3.84
C GLN A 92 -7.02 -17.04 -4.33
N ASP A 93 -7.00 -15.75 -3.99
CA ASP A 93 -5.97 -14.80 -4.42
C ASP A 93 -4.75 -14.80 -3.48
N PHE A 94 -4.93 -15.26 -2.25
CA PHE A 94 -3.96 -15.07 -1.20
C PHE A 94 -2.64 -15.80 -1.42
N PRO A 95 -2.58 -17.03 -1.98
CA PRO A 95 -1.32 -17.67 -2.33
C PRO A 95 -0.48 -16.84 -3.31
N GLU A 96 -1.11 -16.24 -4.31
CA GLU A 96 -0.41 -15.38 -5.27
C GLU A 96 0.03 -14.06 -4.64
N ILE A 97 -0.79 -13.47 -3.76
CA ILE A 97 -0.40 -12.29 -2.97
C ILE A 97 0.86 -12.58 -2.16
N CYS A 98 0.94 -13.74 -1.46
CA CYS A 98 2.13 -14.14 -0.73
C CYS A 98 3.37 -14.29 -1.63
N ALA A 99 3.20 -14.80 -2.84
CA ALA A 99 4.30 -15.01 -3.76
C ALA A 99 4.96 -13.69 -4.23
N ILE A 100 4.19 -12.62 -4.32
CA ILE A 100 4.63 -11.35 -4.93
C ILE A 100 4.78 -10.18 -3.97
N SER A 101 4.24 -10.26 -2.74
CA SER A 101 4.27 -9.14 -1.79
C SER A 101 5.37 -9.29 -0.75
N ASP A 102 6.09 -8.21 -0.47
CA ASP A 102 7.15 -8.16 0.55
C ASP A 102 6.59 -7.77 1.93
N HIS A 103 5.49 -7.01 1.94
CA HIS A 103 4.78 -6.63 3.15
C HIS A 103 3.28 -6.83 2.96
N ILE A 104 2.64 -7.52 3.92
CA ILE A 104 1.18 -7.74 3.93
C ILE A 104 0.61 -7.16 5.21
N VAL A 105 -0.31 -6.21 5.08
CA VAL A 105 -1.03 -5.63 6.21
C VAL A 105 -2.41 -6.22 6.31
N PHE A 106 -2.72 -6.83 7.44
CA PHE A 106 -4.02 -7.42 7.74
C PHE A 106 -4.94 -6.39 8.40
N ASN A 107 -6.20 -6.46 8.07
CA ASN A 107 -7.21 -5.55 8.61
C ASN A 107 -7.66 -5.93 10.03
N SER A 108 -7.45 -7.19 10.43
CA SER A 108 -7.82 -7.70 11.74
C SER A 108 -7.02 -8.95 12.12
N PHE A 109 -6.99 -9.30 13.41
CA PHE A 109 -6.42 -10.55 13.89
C PHE A 109 -7.10 -11.78 13.30
N HIS A 110 -8.42 -11.72 13.10
CA HIS A 110 -9.14 -12.80 12.44
C HIS A 110 -8.61 -13.04 11.02
N GLN A 111 -8.40 -11.98 10.23
CA GLN A 111 -7.83 -12.09 8.90
C GLN A 111 -6.40 -12.66 8.95
N TRP A 112 -5.58 -12.22 9.91
CA TRP A 112 -4.26 -12.81 10.14
C TRP A 112 -4.34 -14.31 10.43
N GLN A 113 -5.21 -14.74 11.35
CA GLN A 113 -5.39 -16.16 11.70
C GLN A 113 -5.81 -17.03 10.51
N LEU A 114 -6.67 -16.52 9.64
CA LEU A 114 -7.08 -17.22 8.42
C LEU A 114 -5.89 -17.46 7.46
N HIS A 115 -5.01 -16.49 7.35
CA HIS A 115 -4.00 -16.49 6.29
C HIS A 115 -2.57 -16.81 6.76
N LYS A 116 -2.29 -16.83 8.08
CA LYS A 116 -0.93 -17.01 8.61
C LYS A 116 -0.22 -18.28 8.10
N LYS A 117 -0.96 -19.36 7.89
CA LYS A 117 -0.39 -20.61 7.38
C LYS A 117 0.15 -20.46 5.96
N PHE A 118 -0.51 -19.70 5.10
CA PHE A 118 -0.04 -19.40 3.75
C PHE A 118 1.25 -18.56 3.81
N VAL A 119 1.29 -17.54 4.67
CA VAL A 119 2.48 -16.70 4.86
C VAL A 119 3.66 -17.57 5.33
N GLN A 120 3.46 -18.42 6.33
CA GLN A 120 4.51 -19.29 6.89
C GLN A 120 5.01 -20.34 5.89
N SER A 121 4.15 -20.80 4.98
CA SER A 121 4.47 -21.85 4.01
C SER A 121 4.97 -21.34 2.66
N CYS A 122 4.98 -20.03 2.42
CA CYS A 122 5.32 -19.51 1.08
C CYS A 122 6.82 -19.56 0.72
N GLY A 123 7.70 -19.97 1.66
CA GLY A 123 9.13 -20.19 1.40
C GLY A 123 9.98 -18.93 1.20
N ARG A 124 9.42 -17.74 1.49
CA ARG A 124 10.12 -16.45 1.45
C ARG A 124 9.75 -15.60 2.68
N PRO A 125 10.64 -14.71 3.12
CA PRO A 125 10.30 -13.79 4.19
C PRO A 125 9.24 -12.78 3.71
N ILE A 126 8.17 -12.61 4.50
CA ILE A 126 7.13 -11.59 4.30
C ILE A 126 6.96 -10.85 5.61
N SER A 127 7.10 -9.53 5.58
CA SER A 127 6.77 -8.70 6.75
C SER A 127 5.26 -8.57 6.88
N CYS A 128 4.74 -8.83 8.08
CA CYS A 128 3.31 -8.76 8.35
C CYS A 128 3.00 -7.64 9.34
N GLY A 129 1.91 -6.92 9.08
CA GLY A 129 1.40 -5.88 9.96
C GLY A 129 -0.11 -6.01 10.17
N ILE A 130 -0.60 -5.39 11.23
CA ILE A 130 -2.04 -5.25 11.49
C ILE A 130 -2.42 -3.78 11.47
N ARG A 131 -3.48 -3.45 10.74
CA ARG A 131 -4.03 -2.11 10.74
C ARG A 131 -4.81 -1.86 12.02
N ILE A 132 -4.40 -0.84 12.76
CA ILE A 132 -5.12 -0.37 13.95
C ILE A 132 -6.00 0.81 13.55
N ASN A 133 -7.25 0.80 14.02
CA ASN A 133 -8.14 1.95 14.01
C ASN A 133 -8.02 2.66 15.36
N PRO A 134 -7.44 3.87 15.42
CA PRO A 134 -7.27 4.59 16.69
C PRO A 134 -8.58 5.18 17.22
N GLU A 135 -9.70 5.06 16.48
CA GLU A 135 -11.01 5.65 16.81
C GLU A 135 -10.96 7.18 16.96
N TYR A 136 -9.93 7.78 16.35
CA TYR A 136 -9.69 9.21 16.31
C TYR A 136 -9.29 9.66 14.91
N ALA A 137 -9.82 10.77 14.45
CA ALA A 137 -9.40 11.43 13.21
C ALA A 137 -9.73 12.94 13.28
N GLU A 138 -8.89 13.74 12.62
CA GLU A 138 -9.09 15.20 12.47
C GLU A 138 -9.72 15.53 11.10
N VAL A 139 -10.61 14.66 10.60
CA VAL A 139 -11.29 14.83 9.31
C VAL A 139 -12.62 15.51 9.54
N GLU A 140 -12.84 16.68 8.92
CA GLU A 140 -14.06 17.48 9.08
C GLU A 140 -15.32 16.78 8.55
N THR A 141 -15.19 15.93 7.53
CA THR A 141 -16.31 15.26 6.88
C THR A 141 -16.33 13.78 7.21
N ASP A 142 -17.34 13.31 7.91
CA ASP A 142 -17.50 11.91 8.34
C ASP A 142 -17.38 10.90 7.18
N LEU A 143 -17.86 11.26 5.99
CA LEU A 143 -17.76 10.42 4.80
C LEU A 143 -16.32 10.00 4.46
N TYR A 144 -15.35 10.85 4.76
CA TYR A 144 -13.92 10.60 4.50
C TYR A 144 -13.16 10.14 5.74
N ASN A 145 -13.83 10.04 6.89
CA ASN A 145 -13.22 9.64 8.13
C ASN A 145 -13.15 8.09 8.24
N PRO A 146 -11.96 7.47 8.13
CA PRO A 146 -11.83 6.01 8.22
C PRO A 146 -11.95 5.47 9.65
N CYS A 147 -12.06 6.35 10.65
CA CYS A 147 -12.03 6.01 12.07
C CYS A 147 -13.39 6.14 12.76
N ILE A 148 -14.47 6.44 12.03
CA ILE A 148 -15.81 6.54 12.59
C ILE A 148 -16.29 5.22 13.21
N PRO A 149 -17.21 5.24 14.19
CA PRO A 149 -17.86 4.05 14.69
C PRO A 149 -18.47 3.21 13.55
N GLY A 150 -18.20 1.90 13.54
CA GLY A 150 -18.64 1.00 12.48
C GLY A 150 -17.78 1.01 11.22
N SER A 151 -16.64 1.73 11.20
CA SER A 151 -15.68 1.65 10.10
C SER A 151 -15.19 0.23 9.88
N ARG A 152 -15.10 -0.18 8.62
CA ARG A 152 -14.51 -1.48 8.23
C ARG A 152 -12.98 -1.50 8.22
N MET A 153 -12.33 -0.38 8.53
CA MET A 153 -10.90 -0.16 8.35
C MET A 153 -10.14 -0.31 9.67
N GLY A 154 -9.43 -1.41 9.80
CA GLY A 154 -8.58 -1.70 10.94
C GLY A 154 -9.34 -2.28 12.14
N THR A 155 -8.59 -2.80 13.09
CA THR A 155 -9.12 -3.26 14.36
C THR A 155 -9.08 -2.14 15.39
N THR A 156 -10.14 -2.03 16.19
CA THR A 156 -10.22 -1.02 17.27
C THR A 156 -9.43 -1.48 18.50
N ILE A 157 -8.92 -0.53 19.25
CA ILE A 157 -8.24 -0.79 20.52
C ILE A 157 -9.29 -0.83 21.63
N SER A 158 -10.03 -1.94 21.70
CA SER A 158 -10.82 -2.22 22.91
C SER A 158 -9.95 -2.93 23.95
N PRO A 159 -10.28 -2.89 25.26
CA PRO A 159 -9.55 -3.66 26.29
C PRO A 159 -9.44 -5.17 25.97
N VAL A 160 -10.42 -5.73 25.26
CA VAL A 160 -10.42 -7.13 24.82
C VAL A 160 -9.45 -7.34 23.65
N SER A 161 -9.36 -6.39 22.71
CA SER A 161 -8.40 -6.44 21.61
C SER A 161 -6.96 -6.31 22.10
N TYR A 162 -6.71 -5.51 23.13
CA TYR A 162 -5.38 -5.34 23.71
C TYR A 162 -4.84 -6.62 24.38
N THR A 163 -5.72 -7.38 25.03
CA THR A 163 -5.35 -8.67 25.64
C THR A 163 -5.02 -9.72 24.56
N HIS A 164 -5.70 -9.68 23.42
CA HIS A 164 -5.40 -10.54 22.27
C HIS A 164 -4.09 -10.17 21.57
N LEU A 165 -3.76 -8.88 21.49
CA LEU A 165 -2.48 -8.40 20.95
C LEU A 165 -1.30 -8.98 21.75
N ARG A 166 -1.33 -8.87 23.08
CA ARG A 166 -0.25 -9.39 23.94
C ARG A 166 -0.13 -10.92 23.91
N ALA A 167 -1.23 -11.64 23.79
CA ALA A 167 -1.20 -13.10 23.71
C ALA A 167 -0.53 -13.62 22.43
N HIS A 168 -0.54 -12.82 21.35
CA HIS A 168 0.08 -13.18 20.07
C HIS A 168 1.52 -12.70 19.90
N GLU A 169 1.94 -11.65 20.59
CA GLU A 169 3.36 -11.23 20.65
C GLU A 169 4.24 -12.29 21.33
N THR A 170 3.71 -13.02 22.31
CA THR A 170 4.44 -14.09 23.01
C THR A 170 4.51 -15.40 22.23
N GLU A 171 3.64 -15.63 21.24
CA GLU A 171 3.70 -16.81 20.37
C GLU A 171 4.57 -16.62 19.11
N ALA A 172 4.90 -15.37 18.77
CA ALA A 172 5.74 -15.06 17.60
C ALA A 172 7.24 -15.08 17.93
N ASP A 173 7.60 -15.10 19.22
CA ASP A 173 8.99 -15.16 19.71
C ASP A 173 9.42 -16.59 20.12
N LEU A 174 8.63 -17.60 19.81
CA LEU A 174 8.91 -19.04 19.98
C LEU A 174 8.88 -19.74 18.62
#